data_f61989ce201a60e81ebefe01effcc735
#
_entry.id   f61989ce201a60e81ebefe01effcc735
#
_cell.length_a   1.000
_cell.length_b   1.000
_cell.length_c   1.000
_cell.angle_alpha   90.00
_cell.angle_beta   90.00
_cell.angle_gamma   90.00
#
_symmetry.space_group_name_H-M   'P 1'
#
loop_
_entity.id
_entity.type
_entity.pdbx_description
1 polymer ?
#
loop_
_entity_poly.entity_id
_entity_poly.type
_entity_poly.pdbx_seq_one_letter_code
_entity_poly.pdbx_strand_id
1 'polypeptide(L)'
;MFSNSKRLFNVTILYNKSNHFGLEHDAELLRRSLAGYATVRIADPLEHPVSQDINIHLEIPYYTHVPWATYNVFVMNPEYYVKESYEPYMKHFDLVVTKEDLQIKGAHILPWTLIPFSKSKVSTQKEFLYLLGGSKNKRAMAQKLIPFWKESYPALHVYSTEPLNLENNRSNIKFYVEDLNTKKRETLLQTYEGHICCSDSEGFGFTAAEANYVNAFTVLNTLPVYLQDYSGSKNVAWIKTPTQHSSTVCPYGSFTDEFTSIESDLDLAMEQFSSFTPTQLNKSEEKLRDFKYGILKMFDTLKEKTKLKHLPPILDRTNCPSISVVTLIYNRRKFFDLAKHNMILTDYPKDKIQWIIVDDSDNINEQCSDKIIQTREQFTDMDICYVPLLKKTPVSQKRNIGVEHATNDIVLFMDDDDHYPETSFRRRVAWLTKHPMKPKAVVCTTIACYDLIKGVSAVNVPPFDLPLGQRISEATLTFYKSWYDERKMETNIQVGEGETFINGRESDVLEIPPQQVIVAFSHNKNTSSRRIPATDGVEPSCFFGFPREYLIFIHELAGVKIVLS
;
A
#
# COMPACT_ATOMS: atom_id res chain seq x y z
N MET A 1 -0.52 -46.30 -14.41
CA MET A 1 0.23 -45.05 -14.61
C MET A 1 -0.61 -43.90 -14.04
N PHE A 2 -0.42 -43.51 -12.80
CA PHE A 2 -1.09 -42.33 -12.24
C PHE A 2 -0.27 -41.12 -12.64
N SER A 3 -0.84 -40.28 -13.50
CA SER A 3 -0.26 -38.99 -13.82
C SER A 3 -0.26 -38.15 -12.56
N ASN A 4 0.93 -37.90 -11.99
CA ASN A 4 1.13 -36.84 -11.01
C ASN A 4 0.78 -35.52 -11.71
N SER A 5 -0.46 -35.07 -11.62
CA SER A 5 -0.80 -33.70 -11.96
C SER A 5 -0.04 -32.79 -10.99
N LYS A 6 1.02 -32.16 -11.46
CA LYS A 6 1.74 -31.14 -10.68
C LYS A 6 0.71 -30.10 -10.28
N ARG A 7 0.41 -30.03 -8.98
CA ARG A 7 -0.47 -29.00 -8.43
C ARG A 7 0.15 -27.65 -8.74
N LEU A 8 -0.55 -26.83 -9.52
CA LEU A 8 -0.15 -25.46 -9.80
C LEU A 8 -0.34 -24.61 -8.53
N PHE A 9 0.59 -23.67 -8.28
CA PHE A 9 0.41 -22.66 -7.23
C PHE A 9 -0.69 -21.68 -7.63
N ASN A 10 -1.47 -21.23 -6.64
CA ASN A 10 -2.31 -20.05 -6.77
C ASN A 10 -1.52 -18.84 -6.29
N VAL A 11 -1.29 -17.89 -7.18
CA VAL A 11 -0.45 -16.70 -6.93
C VAL A 11 -1.26 -15.44 -7.14
N THR A 12 -1.20 -14.50 -6.19
CA THR A 12 -1.68 -13.14 -6.39
C THR A 12 -0.49 -12.19 -6.50
N ILE A 13 -0.46 -11.38 -7.55
CA ILE A 13 0.47 -10.25 -7.71
C ILE A 13 -0.28 -9.00 -7.28
N LEU A 14 0.27 -8.29 -6.30
CA LEU A 14 -0.31 -7.11 -5.66
C LEU A 14 0.48 -5.86 -6.06
N TYR A 15 -0.18 -4.89 -6.65
CA TYR A 15 0.36 -3.55 -6.87
C TYR A 15 -0.76 -2.53 -6.97
N ASN A 16 -0.44 -1.26 -6.69
CA ASN A 16 -1.37 -0.14 -6.85
C ASN A 16 -1.67 0.08 -8.35
N LYS A 17 -2.86 -0.32 -8.79
CA LYS A 17 -3.29 -0.24 -10.20
C LYS A 17 -3.40 1.18 -10.76
N SER A 18 -3.34 2.22 -9.91
CA SER A 18 -3.21 3.59 -10.41
C SER A 18 -1.83 3.90 -11.01
N ASN A 19 -0.83 3.06 -10.73
CA ASN A 19 0.47 3.11 -11.37
C ASN A 19 0.45 2.30 -12.67
N HIS A 20 0.02 2.92 -13.77
CA HIS A 20 -0.10 2.32 -15.11
C HIS A 20 1.24 2.17 -15.85
N PHE A 21 2.37 2.45 -15.20
CA PHE A 21 3.68 2.50 -15.84
C PHE A 21 4.54 1.27 -15.46
N GLY A 22 5.58 1.47 -14.65
CA GLY A 22 6.55 0.44 -14.34
C GLY A 22 5.95 -0.78 -13.64
N LEU A 23 5.05 -0.59 -12.67
CA LEU A 23 4.47 -1.70 -11.89
C LEU A 23 3.51 -2.58 -12.72
N GLU A 24 2.78 -2.01 -13.68
CA GLU A 24 1.96 -2.80 -14.59
C GLU A 24 2.84 -3.71 -15.47
N HIS A 25 3.97 -3.20 -15.97
CA HIS A 25 4.95 -3.98 -16.73
C HIS A 25 5.57 -5.10 -15.87
N ASP A 26 5.92 -4.79 -14.62
CA ASP A 26 6.44 -5.76 -13.65
C ASP A 26 5.42 -6.90 -13.41
N ALA A 27 4.16 -6.54 -13.15
CA ALA A 27 3.11 -7.52 -12.91
C ALA A 27 2.84 -8.41 -14.13
N GLU A 28 2.82 -7.83 -15.33
CA GLU A 28 2.59 -8.59 -16.56
C GLU A 28 3.78 -9.50 -16.93
N LEU A 29 5.02 -9.03 -16.70
CA LEU A 29 6.22 -9.85 -16.87
C LEU A 29 6.19 -11.10 -15.96
N LEU A 30 5.86 -10.90 -14.69
CA LEU A 30 5.69 -11.99 -13.72
C LEU A 30 4.57 -12.93 -14.15
N ARG A 31 3.40 -12.39 -14.49
CA ARG A 31 2.23 -13.18 -14.90
C ARG A 31 2.55 -14.09 -16.11
N ARG A 32 3.18 -13.53 -17.15
CA ARG A 32 3.57 -14.31 -18.35
C ARG A 32 4.66 -15.34 -18.03
N SER A 33 5.59 -14.99 -17.17
CA SER A 33 6.69 -15.90 -16.81
C SER A 33 6.24 -17.05 -15.92
N LEU A 34 5.18 -16.85 -15.13
CA LEU A 34 4.56 -17.88 -14.28
C LEU A 34 3.56 -18.77 -15.04
N ALA A 35 3.23 -18.46 -16.31
CA ALA A 35 2.32 -19.26 -17.11
C ALA A 35 2.80 -20.73 -17.21
N GLY A 36 1.91 -21.67 -16.91
CA GLY A 36 2.22 -23.10 -16.85
C GLY A 36 2.77 -23.60 -15.51
N TYR A 37 3.16 -22.70 -14.59
CA TYR A 37 3.61 -23.05 -13.22
C TYR A 37 2.63 -22.63 -12.14
N ALA A 38 1.85 -21.59 -12.39
CA ALA A 38 0.90 -21.03 -11.43
C ALA A 38 -0.37 -20.55 -12.13
N THR A 39 -1.46 -20.54 -11.36
CA THR A 39 -2.66 -19.75 -11.68
C THR A 39 -2.46 -18.36 -11.08
N VAL A 40 -2.33 -17.34 -11.92
CA VAL A 40 -1.96 -15.99 -11.50
C VAL A 40 -3.16 -15.06 -11.54
N ARG A 41 -3.45 -14.39 -10.42
CA ARG A 41 -4.34 -13.26 -10.30
C ARG A 41 -3.53 -11.98 -10.12
N ILE A 42 -3.91 -10.90 -10.77
CA ILE A 42 -3.41 -9.55 -10.49
C ILE A 42 -4.50 -8.80 -9.72
N ALA A 43 -4.16 -8.21 -8.58
CA ALA A 43 -5.10 -7.54 -7.70
C ALA A 43 -4.58 -6.17 -7.25
N ASP A 44 -5.51 -5.23 -7.10
CA ASP A 44 -5.25 -3.99 -6.38
C ASP A 44 -5.22 -4.28 -4.87
N PRO A 45 -4.35 -3.65 -4.08
CA PRO A 45 -4.32 -3.83 -2.63
C PRO A 45 -5.60 -3.45 -1.89
N LEU A 46 -6.46 -2.65 -2.52
CA LEU A 46 -7.77 -2.28 -1.99
C LEU A 46 -8.86 -3.32 -2.26
N GLU A 47 -8.61 -4.27 -3.18
CA GLU A 47 -9.53 -5.38 -3.41
C GLU A 47 -9.58 -6.29 -2.17
N HIS A 48 -10.71 -6.97 -1.99
CA HIS A 48 -10.84 -7.96 -0.92
C HIS A 48 -9.76 -9.05 -1.05
N PRO A 49 -8.93 -9.29 -0.02
CA PRO A 49 -7.93 -10.34 -0.04
C PRO A 49 -8.55 -11.72 -0.28
N VAL A 50 -7.86 -12.56 -1.04
CA VAL A 50 -8.25 -13.93 -1.33
C VAL A 50 -7.16 -14.89 -0.87
N SER A 51 -7.55 -16.01 -0.27
CA SER A 51 -6.58 -17.01 0.19
C SER A 51 -5.81 -17.62 -0.99
N GLN A 52 -4.49 -17.56 -0.93
CA GLN A 52 -3.56 -17.97 -1.97
C GLN A 52 -2.42 -18.85 -1.42
N ASP A 53 -1.68 -19.49 -2.31
CA ASP A 53 -0.44 -20.15 -1.93
C ASP A 53 0.68 -19.12 -1.78
N ILE A 54 0.76 -18.13 -2.69
CA ILE A 54 1.80 -17.10 -2.72
C ILE A 54 1.18 -15.73 -3.02
N ASN A 55 1.54 -14.72 -2.23
CA ASN A 55 1.36 -13.32 -2.58
C ASN A 55 2.71 -12.71 -2.99
N ILE A 56 2.74 -12.02 -4.14
CA ILE A 56 3.90 -11.25 -4.59
C ILE A 56 3.51 -9.77 -4.48
N HIS A 57 4.19 -9.05 -3.61
CA HIS A 57 3.96 -7.63 -3.34
C HIS A 57 4.98 -6.81 -4.13
N LEU A 58 4.52 -5.96 -5.05
CA LEU A 58 5.38 -5.09 -5.83
C LEU A 58 5.50 -3.73 -5.17
N GLU A 59 6.71 -3.26 -4.97
CA GLU A 59 7.12 -1.94 -4.45
C GLU A 59 6.72 -1.70 -2.99
N ILE A 60 5.48 -1.96 -2.62
CA ILE A 60 4.93 -1.72 -1.28
C ILE A 60 4.57 -3.06 -0.61
N PRO A 61 5.00 -3.29 0.65
CA PRO A 61 4.58 -4.46 1.41
C PRO A 61 3.15 -4.27 1.94
N TYR A 62 2.16 -4.81 1.25
CA TYR A 62 0.74 -4.68 1.60
C TYR A 62 0.36 -5.61 2.74
N TYR A 63 0.55 -5.18 3.97
CA TYR A 63 0.45 -6.01 5.19
C TYR A 63 -0.93 -6.64 5.39
N THR A 64 -2.00 -5.97 4.96
CA THR A 64 -3.37 -6.51 5.02
C THR A 64 -3.55 -7.79 4.21
N HIS A 65 -2.68 -8.04 3.22
CA HIS A 65 -2.69 -9.25 2.39
C HIS A 65 -1.76 -10.35 2.89
N VAL A 66 -0.78 -10.04 3.75
CA VAL A 66 0.19 -11.01 4.27
C VAL A 66 -0.48 -12.24 4.90
N PRO A 67 -1.53 -12.10 5.75
CA PRO A 67 -2.16 -13.25 6.39
C PRO A 67 -2.94 -14.16 5.44
N TRP A 68 -3.15 -13.74 4.19
CA TRP A 68 -3.97 -14.45 3.21
C TRP A 68 -3.19 -15.38 2.29
N ALA A 69 -1.88 -15.47 2.46
CA ALA A 69 -1.04 -16.37 1.70
C ALA A 69 -0.18 -17.26 2.60
N THR A 70 0.14 -18.45 2.10
CA THR A 70 1.11 -19.33 2.77
C THR A 70 2.50 -18.72 2.73
N TYR A 71 2.88 -18.15 1.58
CA TYR A 71 4.16 -17.48 1.39
C TYR A 71 3.96 -16.06 0.87
N ASN A 72 4.78 -15.15 1.36
CA ASN A 72 4.77 -13.76 0.92
C ASN A 72 6.15 -13.40 0.35
N VAL A 73 6.14 -12.87 -0.86
CA VAL A 73 7.33 -12.40 -1.58
C VAL A 73 7.23 -10.90 -1.75
N PHE A 74 8.28 -10.19 -1.37
CA PHE A 74 8.37 -8.75 -1.56
C PHE A 74 9.37 -8.45 -2.68
N VAL A 75 8.91 -7.85 -3.78
CA VAL A 75 9.76 -7.33 -4.86
C VAL A 75 10.04 -5.87 -4.56
N MET A 76 11.25 -5.62 -4.10
CA MET A 76 11.69 -4.30 -3.68
C MET A 76 11.91 -3.38 -4.87
N ASN A 77 11.39 -2.16 -4.75
CA ASN A 77 11.81 -1.05 -5.58
C ASN A 77 12.69 -0.11 -4.74
N PRO A 78 14.00 -0.05 -4.97
CA PRO A 78 14.93 0.60 -4.04
C PRO A 78 14.68 2.09 -3.87
N GLU A 79 14.19 2.79 -4.89
CA GLU A 79 13.88 4.22 -4.85
C GLU A 79 12.63 4.57 -4.03
N TYR A 80 11.78 3.57 -3.74
CA TYR A 80 10.55 3.72 -2.95
C TYR A 80 10.55 2.88 -1.66
N TYR A 81 11.68 2.24 -1.31
CA TYR A 81 11.77 1.49 -0.07
C TYR A 81 11.97 2.40 1.13
N VAL A 82 10.89 2.69 1.85
CA VAL A 82 10.91 3.54 3.05
C VAL A 82 11.30 2.69 4.26
N LYS A 83 12.56 2.82 4.71
CA LYS A 83 13.16 1.95 5.73
C LYS A 83 12.36 1.88 7.02
N GLU A 84 12.02 3.03 7.62
CA GLU A 84 11.30 3.09 8.89
C GLU A 84 9.92 2.43 8.83
N SER A 85 9.24 2.57 7.69
CA SER A 85 7.90 2.02 7.50
C SER A 85 7.90 0.54 7.14
N TYR A 86 8.93 0.02 6.45
CA TYR A 86 8.90 -1.33 5.87
C TYR A 86 9.76 -2.33 6.64
N GLU A 87 10.92 -1.92 7.17
CA GLU A 87 11.86 -2.83 7.83
C GLU A 87 11.27 -3.61 9.01
N PRO A 88 10.43 -3.04 9.90
CA PRO A 88 9.81 -3.77 11.00
C PRO A 88 9.00 -4.98 10.56
N TYR A 89 8.49 -4.96 9.34
CA TYR A 89 7.61 -5.99 8.79
C TYR A 89 8.29 -6.95 7.83
N MET A 90 9.55 -6.72 7.45
CA MET A 90 10.27 -7.57 6.51
C MET A 90 10.39 -9.02 6.99
N LYS A 91 10.38 -9.26 8.30
CA LYS A 91 10.33 -10.61 8.89
C LYS A 91 9.09 -11.43 8.49
N HIS A 92 8.05 -10.79 7.99
CA HIS A 92 6.81 -11.44 7.55
C HIS A 92 6.85 -11.90 6.09
N PHE A 93 7.88 -11.48 5.36
CA PHE A 93 8.12 -11.92 4.01
C PHE A 93 9.07 -13.11 3.98
N ASP A 94 8.71 -14.12 3.22
CA ASP A 94 9.50 -15.35 3.08
C ASP A 94 10.70 -15.14 2.17
N LEU A 95 10.55 -14.24 1.19
CA LEU A 95 11.61 -13.78 0.31
C LEU A 95 11.51 -12.28 0.07
N VAL A 96 12.65 -11.63 0.07
CA VAL A 96 12.83 -10.30 -0.51
C VAL A 96 13.54 -10.49 -1.85
N VAL A 97 12.98 -9.94 -2.92
CA VAL A 97 13.51 -10.01 -4.28
C VAL A 97 13.99 -8.64 -4.70
N THR A 98 15.18 -8.57 -5.26
CA THR A 98 15.76 -7.35 -5.81
C THR A 98 16.02 -7.52 -7.30
N LYS A 99 15.92 -6.43 -8.07
CA LYS A 99 16.16 -6.40 -9.51
C LYS A 99 17.64 -6.30 -9.84
N GLU A 100 18.44 -5.84 -8.87
CA GLU A 100 19.90 -5.69 -8.91
C GLU A 100 20.53 -6.10 -7.58
N ASP A 101 21.84 -6.21 -7.53
CA ASP A 101 22.57 -6.51 -6.29
C ASP A 101 22.67 -5.27 -5.39
N LEU A 102 21.75 -5.15 -4.45
CA LEU A 102 21.72 -4.09 -3.44
C LEU A 102 22.51 -4.43 -2.17
N GLN A 103 23.30 -5.52 -2.18
CA GLN A 103 24.06 -6.02 -1.03
C GLN A 103 23.18 -6.32 0.21
N ILE A 104 21.90 -6.65 -0.01
CA ILE A 104 20.96 -7.00 1.07
C ILE A 104 21.13 -8.48 1.40
N LYS A 105 21.55 -8.77 2.63
CA LYS A 105 21.75 -10.14 3.09
C LYS A 105 20.47 -10.97 3.02
N GLY A 106 20.52 -12.05 2.26
CA GLY A 106 19.38 -12.98 2.10
C GLY A 106 18.34 -12.55 1.07
N ALA A 107 18.54 -11.43 0.38
CA ALA A 107 17.71 -11.08 -0.77
C ALA A 107 18.00 -12.03 -1.95
N HIS A 108 16.96 -12.32 -2.72
CA HIS A 108 17.03 -13.10 -3.94
C HIS A 108 17.14 -12.13 -5.13
N ILE A 109 18.28 -12.15 -5.81
CA ILE A 109 18.49 -11.32 -7.01
C ILE A 109 17.80 -12.01 -8.18
N LEU A 110 16.83 -11.34 -8.78
CA LEU A 110 16.13 -11.79 -9.98
C LEU A 110 16.53 -10.87 -11.14
N PRO A 111 17.26 -11.40 -12.16
CA PRO A 111 17.71 -10.59 -13.28
C PRO A 111 16.52 -10.09 -14.08
N TRP A 112 16.13 -8.84 -13.85
CA TRP A 112 14.92 -8.25 -14.43
C TRP A 112 15.06 -8.05 -15.93
N THR A 113 13.94 -8.06 -16.65
CA THR A 113 13.91 -7.91 -18.10
C THR A 113 12.59 -7.30 -18.58
N LEU A 114 12.49 -7.05 -19.86
CA LEU A 114 11.25 -6.61 -20.51
C LEU A 114 10.50 -7.78 -21.17
N ILE A 115 9.23 -7.56 -21.46
CA ILE A 115 8.45 -8.43 -22.34
C ILE A 115 8.74 -8.03 -23.79
N PRO A 116 9.32 -8.93 -24.61
CA PRO A 116 9.53 -8.65 -26.02
C PRO A 116 8.21 -8.32 -26.74
N PHE A 117 8.24 -7.30 -27.58
CA PHE A 117 7.12 -6.89 -28.42
C PHE A 117 7.44 -7.04 -29.93
N SER A 118 6.42 -7.00 -30.77
CA SER A 118 6.60 -7.21 -32.21
C SER A 118 7.37 -6.06 -32.83
N LYS A 119 8.46 -6.41 -33.57
CA LYS A 119 9.20 -5.44 -34.36
C LYS A 119 8.49 -5.25 -35.70
N SER A 120 8.03 -4.02 -35.96
CA SER A 120 7.46 -3.64 -37.25
C SER A 120 8.55 -3.03 -38.15
N LYS A 121 8.40 -3.16 -39.48
CA LYS A 121 9.24 -2.41 -40.41
C LYS A 121 8.73 -0.97 -40.45
N VAL A 122 9.26 -0.12 -39.57
CA VAL A 122 9.00 1.31 -39.56
C VAL A 122 10.17 2.01 -40.24
N SER A 123 9.92 3.07 -41.01
CA SER A 123 10.98 3.96 -41.48
C SER A 123 11.60 4.64 -40.28
N THR A 124 12.88 4.44 -40.04
CA THR A 124 13.59 5.06 -38.92
C THR A 124 13.91 6.52 -39.21
N GLN A 125 13.90 7.34 -38.18
CA GLN A 125 14.28 8.77 -38.23
C GLN A 125 15.55 8.96 -37.40
N LYS A 126 16.54 9.64 -37.96
CA LYS A 126 17.78 9.97 -37.26
C LYS A 126 17.60 11.12 -36.28
N GLU A 127 16.63 10.96 -35.36
CA GLU A 127 16.18 11.91 -34.35
C GLU A 127 16.10 11.22 -32.99
N PHE A 128 15.88 11.97 -31.92
CA PHE A 128 15.82 11.44 -30.57
C PHE A 128 14.41 11.41 -29.99
N LEU A 129 14.12 10.34 -29.25
CA LEU A 129 12.93 10.15 -28.45
C LEU A 129 13.29 10.24 -26.95
N TYR A 130 12.48 10.95 -26.16
CA TYR A 130 12.55 10.97 -24.71
C TYR A 130 11.17 10.70 -24.11
N LEU A 131 10.97 9.47 -23.60
CA LEU A 131 9.72 9.04 -22.98
C LEU A 131 9.78 9.25 -21.47
N LEU A 132 9.13 10.28 -20.98
CA LEU A 132 9.06 10.62 -19.55
C LEU A 132 7.84 9.94 -18.87
N GLY A 133 6.72 9.80 -19.59
CA GLY A 133 5.47 9.32 -19.02
C GLY A 133 5.06 10.13 -17.80
N GLY A 134 4.62 9.46 -16.74
CA GLY A 134 4.27 10.04 -15.44
C GLY A 134 5.43 10.08 -14.41
N SER A 135 6.64 9.65 -14.79
CA SER A 135 7.76 9.56 -13.85
C SER A 135 8.29 10.93 -13.41
N LYS A 136 8.24 11.19 -12.08
CA LYS A 136 8.82 12.41 -11.50
C LYS A 136 10.34 12.47 -11.72
N ASN A 137 11.03 11.35 -11.55
CA ASN A 137 12.49 11.24 -11.69
C ASN A 137 12.96 11.53 -13.12
N LYS A 138 12.23 11.04 -14.15
CA LYS A 138 12.53 11.34 -15.55
C LYS A 138 12.25 12.79 -15.89
N ARG A 139 11.13 13.36 -15.37
CA ARG A 139 10.83 14.78 -15.59
C ARG A 139 11.86 15.70 -14.95
N ALA A 140 12.29 15.41 -13.72
CA ALA A 140 13.33 16.17 -13.03
C ALA A 140 14.65 16.13 -13.82
N MET A 141 15.03 14.94 -14.32
CA MET A 141 16.20 14.80 -15.18
C MET A 141 16.07 15.54 -16.51
N ALA A 142 14.90 15.47 -17.15
CA ALA A 142 14.63 16.20 -18.40
C ALA A 142 14.77 17.71 -18.21
N GLN A 143 14.30 18.27 -17.10
CA GLN A 143 14.45 19.68 -16.76
C GLN A 143 15.91 20.12 -16.63
N LYS A 144 16.79 19.21 -16.15
CA LYS A 144 18.25 19.46 -16.05
C LYS A 144 18.95 19.31 -17.40
N LEU A 145 18.53 18.38 -18.26
CA LEU A 145 19.21 18.02 -19.50
C LEU A 145 18.78 18.85 -20.70
N ILE A 146 17.48 19.10 -20.89
CA ILE A 146 16.92 19.78 -22.07
C ILE A 146 17.50 21.18 -22.28
N PRO A 147 17.81 22.00 -21.25
CA PRO A 147 18.45 23.30 -21.44
C PRO A 147 19.80 23.27 -22.19
N PHE A 148 20.48 22.13 -22.20
CA PHE A 148 21.75 21.93 -22.92
C PHE A 148 21.59 21.32 -24.31
N TRP A 149 20.35 21.05 -24.78
CA TRP A 149 20.10 20.53 -26.13
C TRP A 149 20.29 21.60 -27.17
N LYS A 150 21.37 21.58 -27.95
CA LYS A 150 21.74 22.62 -28.94
C LYS A 150 20.86 22.55 -30.21
N GLU A 151 20.68 23.68 -30.91
CA GLU A 151 19.96 23.69 -32.18
C GLU A 151 20.70 22.89 -33.29
N SER A 152 22.01 22.72 -33.17
CA SER A 152 22.82 21.88 -34.05
C SER A 152 22.61 20.37 -33.87
N TYR A 153 21.94 19.96 -32.80
CA TYR A 153 21.66 18.56 -32.56
C TYR A 153 20.45 18.08 -33.37
N PRO A 154 20.29 16.76 -33.57
CA PRO A 154 19.07 16.20 -34.15
C PRO A 154 17.83 16.62 -33.38
N ALA A 155 16.65 16.52 -34.02
CA ALA A 155 15.40 16.84 -33.35
C ALA A 155 15.16 15.93 -32.15
N LEU A 156 14.62 16.50 -31.05
CA LEU A 156 14.26 15.84 -29.82
C LEU A 156 12.74 15.85 -29.63
N HIS A 157 12.14 14.65 -29.52
CA HIS A 157 10.72 14.46 -29.30
C HIS A 157 10.48 14.00 -27.85
N VAL A 158 9.88 14.86 -27.03
CA VAL A 158 9.67 14.64 -25.60
C VAL A 158 8.20 14.34 -25.34
N TYR A 159 7.92 13.15 -24.79
CA TYR A 159 6.56 12.73 -24.45
C TYR A 159 6.41 12.65 -22.93
N SER A 160 5.40 13.33 -22.37
CA SER A 160 5.09 13.36 -20.95
C SER A 160 3.57 13.35 -20.74
N THR A 161 3.10 12.79 -19.62
CA THR A 161 1.67 12.87 -19.24
C THR A 161 1.29 14.25 -18.70
N GLU A 162 2.28 15.06 -18.29
CA GLU A 162 2.08 16.41 -17.77
C GLU A 162 3.03 17.39 -18.46
N PRO A 163 2.66 18.68 -18.57
CA PRO A 163 3.54 19.70 -19.10
C PRO A 163 4.86 19.80 -18.32
N LEU A 164 5.95 20.02 -19.03
CA LEU A 164 7.23 20.39 -18.43
C LEU A 164 7.30 21.92 -18.27
N ASN A 165 7.67 22.39 -17.08
CA ASN A 165 7.92 23.81 -16.81
C ASN A 165 9.31 24.20 -17.37
N LEU A 166 9.41 24.27 -18.69
CA LEU A 166 10.62 24.68 -19.39
C LEU A 166 10.26 25.74 -20.45
N GLU A 167 10.93 26.87 -20.38
CA GLU A 167 10.93 27.82 -21.51
C GLU A 167 11.77 27.21 -22.64
N ASN A 168 11.13 26.93 -23.77
CA ASN A 168 11.83 26.39 -24.94
C ASN A 168 11.56 27.25 -26.15
N ASN A 169 12.62 27.91 -26.62
CA ASN A 169 12.60 28.70 -27.86
C ASN A 169 13.31 27.98 -29.02
N ARG A 170 13.69 26.70 -28.87
CA ARG A 170 14.45 25.96 -29.89
C ARG A 170 13.53 25.19 -30.83
N SER A 171 13.75 25.36 -32.10
CA SER A 171 12.90 24.79 -33.17
C SER A 171 13.04 23.26 -33.30
N ASN A 172 14.15 22.69 -32.82
CA ASN A 172 14.45 21.26 -32.90
C ASN A 172 13.97 20.47 -31.68
N ILE A 173 13.22 21.05 -30.73
CA ILE A 173 12.64 20.35 -29.60
C ILE A 173 11.11 20.39 -29.68
N LYS A 174 10.47 19.23 -29.66
CA LYS A 174 9.01 19.09 -29.75
C LYS A 174 8.48 18.42 -28.49
N PHE A 175 7.53 19.06 -27.80
CA PHE A 175 6.88 18.54 -26.62
C PHE A 175 5.48 18.02 -26.93
N TYR A 176 5.17 16.83 -26.42
CA TYR A 176 3.87 16.19 -26.53
C TYR A 176 3.37 15.86 -25.12
N VAL A 177 2.19 16.37 -24.77
CA VAL A 177 1.53 16.08 -23.49
C VAL A 177 0.40 15.10 -23.78
N GLU A 178 0.68 13.82 -23.57
CA GLU A 178 -0.29 12.76 -23.82
C GLU A 178 0.06 11.48 -23.05
N ASP A 179 -0.95 10.70 -22.73
CA ASP A 179 -0.81 9.34 -22.22
C ASP A 179 -0.76 8.35 -23.38
N LEU A 180 0.38 7.66 -23.51
CA LEU A 180 0.65 6.78 -24.64
C LEU A 180 0.06 5.39 -24.42
N ASN A 181 -0.86 4.95 -25.27
CA ASN A 181 -1.22 3.55 -25.32
C ASN A 181 -0.04 2.67 -25.81
N THR A 182 -0.07 1.38 -25.48
CA THR A 182 0.99 0.41 -25.80
C THR A 182 1.38 0.42 -27.27
N LYS A 183 0.41 0.42 -28.19
CA LYS A 183 0.69 0.38 -29.62
C LYS A 183 1.42 1.64 -30.13
N LYS A 184 1.00 2.83 -29.68
CA LYS A 184 1.65 4.09 -30.04
C LYS A 184 3.06 4.15 -29.44
N ARG A 185 3.22 3.73 -28.18
CA ARG A 185 4.53 3.64 -27.53
C ARG A 185 5.47 2.73 -28.31
N GLU A 186 5.08 1.50 -28.63
CA GLU A 186 5.88 0.57 -29.41
C GLU A 186 6.25 1.10 -30.79
N THR A 187 5.36 1.86 -31.44
CA THR A 187 5.64 2.51 -32.72
C THR A 187 6.70 3.59 -32.55
N LEU A 188 6.58 4.47 -31.54
CA LEU A 188 7.55 5.53 -31.28
C LEU A 188 8.94 4.97 -30.97
N LEU A 189 9.03 3.92 -30.14
CA LEU A 189 10.29 3.23 -29.84
C LEU A 189 11.01 2.72 -31.10
N GLN A 190 10.28 2.33 -32.14
CA GLN A 190 10.83 1.82 -33.39
C GLN A 190 11.06 2.91 -34.45
N THR A 191 10.48 4.09 -34.26
CA THR A 191 10.58 5.21 -35.22
C THR A 191 11.88 5.96 -35.10
N TYR A 192 12.37 6.18 -33.87
CA TYR A 192 13.54 7.01 -33.61
C TYR A 192 14.80 6.15 -33.41
N GLU A 193 15.90 6.55 -34.07
CA GLU A 193 17.19 5.85 -33.94
C GLU A 193 17.91 6.16 -32.63
N GLY A 194 17.66 7.35 -32.04
CA GLY A 194 18.21 7.80 -30.78
C GLY A 194 17.18 7.84 -29.66
N HIS A 195 17.54 7.36 -28.47
CA HIS A 195 16.69 7.44 -27.28
C HIS A 195 17.43 8.07 -26.12
N ILE A 196 16.79 9.01 -25.43
CA ILE A 196 17.26 9.50 -24.14
C ILE A 196 16.47 8.75 -23.05
N CYS A 197 17.20 8.06 -22.19
CA CYS A 197 16.60 7.27 -21.08
C CYS A 197 17.17 7.70 -19.71
N CYS A 198 17.67 8.94 -19.63
CA CYS A 198 18.20 9.51 -18.40
C CYS A 198 17.09 9.72 -17.35
N SER A 199 17.42 9.47 -16.07
CA SER A 199 16.53 9.63 -14.94
C SER A 199 17.32 10.01 -13.67
N ASP A 200 16.69 10.69 -12.71
CA ASP A 200 17.32 10.98 -11.43
C ASP A 200 17.48 9.71 -10.57
N SER A 201 16.57 8.75 -10.71
CA SER A 201 16.63 7.44 -10.05
C SER A 201 15.78 6.42 -10.82
N GLU A 202 16.17 5.15 -10.78
CA GLU A 202 15.46 4.04 -11.42
C GLU A 202 15.60 2.74 -10.62
N GLY A 203 14.53 1.94 -10.61
CA GLY A 203 14.58 0.59 -10.05
C GLY A 203 15.00 -0.48 -11.07
N PHE A 204 14.71 -0.27 -12.37
CA PHE A 204 15.13 -1.15 -13.47
C PHE A 204 15.45 -0.37 -14.75
N GLY A 205 14.65 0.66 -15.08
CA GLY A 205 14.84 1.44 -16.30
C GLY A 205 14.23 0.78 -17.55
N PHE A 206 12.92 0.56 -17.56
CA PHE A 206 12.22 -0.04 -18.71
C PHE A 206 12.50 0.68 -20.03
N THR A 207 12.57 2.01 -20.04
CA THR A 207 12.85 2.79 -21.27
C THR A 207 14.22 2.47 -21.85
N ALA A 208 15.24 2.26 -21.02
CA ALA A 208 16.57 1.83 -21.46
C ALA A 208 16.56 0.40 -22.02
N ALA A 209 15.83 -0.50 -21.35
CA ALA A 209 15.68 -1.88 -21.81
C ALA A 209 14.94 -1.96 -23.16
N GLU A 210 13.87 -1.15 -23.35
CA GLU A 210 13.13 -1.06 -24.60
C GLU A 210 13.95 -0.46 -25.75
N ALA A 211 14.72 0.61 -25.47
CA ALA A 211 15.65 1.20 -26.44
C ALA A 211 16.70 0.18 -26.91
N ASN A 212 17.27 -0.56 -25.98
CA ASN A 212 18.21 -1.63 -26.31
C ASN A 212 17.53 -2.77 -27.10
N TYR A 213 16.28 -3.11 -26.75
CA TYR A 213 15.52 -4.14 -27.47
C TYR A 213 15.32 -3.79 -28.94
N VAL A 214 15.05 -2.53 -29.27
CA VAL A 214 14.91 -2.07 -30.67
C VAL A 214 16.25 -1.74 -31.33
N ASN A 215 17.36 -1.96 -30.66
CA ASN A 215 18.74 -1.62 -31.11
C ASN A 215 18.95 -0.12 -31.39
N ALA A 216 18.30 0.75 -30.63
CA ALA A 216 18.50 2.20 -30.75
C ALA A 216 19.84 2.63 -30.11
N PHE A 217 20.35 3.76 -30.55
CA PHE A 217 21.39 4.48 -29.84
C PHE A 217 20.78 5.09 -28.57
N THR A 218 21.40 4.84 -27.41
CA THR A 218 20.79 5.20 -26.13
C THR A 218 21.71 6.14 -25.35
N VAL A 219 21.14 7.25 -24.85
CA VAL A 219 21.83 8.15 -23.93
C VAL A 219 21.34 7.86 -22.52
N LEU A 220 22.25 7.45 -21.62
CA LEU A 220 21.99 7.12 -20.22
C LEU A 220 22.84 8.01 -19.30
N ASN A 221 22.34 8.28 -18.10
CA ASN A 221 23.22 8.79 -17.05
C ASN A 221 23.79 7.63 -16.21
N THR A 222 24.88 7.90 -15.46
CA THR A 222 25.65 6.85 -14.75
C THR A 222 24.96 6.34 -13.48
N LEU A 223 23.68 5.95 -13.56
CA LEU A 223 23.01 5.24 -12.47
C LEU A 223 23.56 3.80 -12.33
N PRO A 224 23.67 3.25 -11.09
CA PRO A 224 24.16 1.90 -10.87
C PRO A 224 23.42 0.83 -11.68
N VAL A 225 22.09 0.89 -11.74
CA VAL A 225 21.25 -0.04 -12.51
C VAL A 225 21.59 -0.01 -14.01
N TYR A 226 21.90 1.17 -14.56
CA TYR A 226 22.30 1.28 -15.96
C TYR A 226 23.75 0.80 -16.19
N LEU A 227 24.66 1.13 -15.28
CA LEU A 227 26.06 0.68 -15.36
C LEU A 227 26.16 -0.85 -15.29
N GLN A 228 25.36 -1.49 -14.45
CA GLN A 228 25.32 -2.95 -14.35
C GLN A 228 24.94 -3.61 -15.67
N ASP A 229 23.95 -3.07 -16.40
CA ASP A 229 23.40 -3.69 -17.60
C ASP A 229 24.05 -3.24 -18.90
N TYR A 230 24.61 -2.01 -18.96
CA TYR A 230 24.99 -1.36 -20.21
C TYR A 230 26.43 -0.85 -20.29
N SER A 231 27.26 -1.01 -19.24
CA SER A 231 28.63 -0.48 -19.22
C SER A 231 29.53 -0.97 -20.37
N GLY A 232 29.27 -2.14 -20.93
CA GLY A 232 29.97 -2.71 -22.07
C GLY A 232 29.28 -2.48 -23.43
N SER A 233 28.20 -1.74 -23.49
CA SER A 233 27.41 -1.56 -24.73
C SER A 233 28.01 -0.46 -25.61
N LYS A 234 28.25 -0.78 -26.90
CA LYS A 234 28.74 0.18 -27.89
C LYS A 234 27.62 1.17 -28.38
N ASN A 235 26.38 0.86 -28.10
CA ASN A 235 25.22 1.67 -28.49
C ASN A 235 24.82 2.67 -27.42
N VAL A 236 25.61 2.85 -26.37
CA VAL A 236 25.30 3.69 -25.22
C VAL A 236 26.30 4.81 -25.06
N ALA A 237 25.80 6.03 -25.01
CA ALA A 237 26.54 7.20 -24.58
C ALA A 237 26.15 7.57 -23.13
N TRP A 238 27.08 8.14 -22.40
CA TRP A 238 26.93 8.37 -20.98
C TRP A 238 26.94 9.85 -20.62
N ILE A 239 25.92 10.29 -19.89
CA ILE A 239 25.94 11.56 -19.15
C ILE A 239 26.51 11.24 -17.75
N LYS A 240 27.65 11.82 -17.43
CA LYS A 240 28.32 11.56 -16.16
C LYS A 240 27.60 12.25 -15.02
N THR A 241 27.23 11.46 -14.02
CA THR A 241 26.60 11.92 -12.78
C THR A 241 27.53 11.52 -11.62
N PRO A 242 28.52 12.38 -11.29
CA PRO A 242 29.60 11.99 -10.37
C PRO A 242 29.12 11.85 -8.92
N THR A 243 28.05 12.53 -8.56
CA THR A 243 27.49 12.47 -7.20
C THR A 243 26.17 11.74 -7.20
N GLN A 244 26.14 10.61 -6.53
CA GLN A 244 24.94 9.88 -6.22
C GLN A 244 24.85 9.74 -4.70
N HIS A 245 23.68 9.90 -4.17
CA HIS A 245 23.44 9.71 -2.74
C HIS A 245 22.27 8.75 -2.52
N SER A 246 22.27 8.07 -1.38
CA SER A 246 21.09 7.42 -0.84
C SER A 246 20.44 8.35 0.18
N SER A 247 19.12 8.37 0.23
CA SER A 247 18.44 9.11 1.31
C SER A 247 18.42 8.29 2.60
N THR A 248 18.34 8.96 3.75
CA THR A 248 18.13 8.28 5.04
C THR A 248 16.81 7.51 5.06
N VAL A 249 15.81 7.98 4.32
CA VAL A 249 14.48 7.37 4.22
C VAL A 249 14.49 6.19 3.26
N CYS A 250 15.15 6.32 2.09
CA CYS A 250 15.29 5.27 1.07
C CYS A 250 16.76 4.86 0.89
N PRO A 251 17.32 4.08 1.81
CA PRO A 251 18.76 3.83 1.88
C PRO A 251 19.30 2.96 0.74
N TYR A 252 18.45 2.27 0.02
CA TYR A 252 18.81 1.43 -1.12
C TYR A 252 18.63 2.12 -2.48
N GLY A 253 18.01 3.30 -2.50
CA GLY A 253 17.87 4.11 -3.71
C GLY A 253 19.18 4.81 -4.07
N SER A 254 19.42 4.98 -5.35
CA SER A 254 20.51 5.82 -5.87
C SER A 254 19.90 7.01 -6.60
N PHE A 255 20.15 8.21 -6.10
CA PHE A 255 19.60 9.46 -6.61
C PHE A 255 20.70 10.36 -7.12
N THR A 256 20.48 10.99 -8.26
CA THR A 256 21.42 11.90 -8.89
C THR A 256 21.24 13.33 -8.38
N ASP A 257 22.27 13.94 -7.78
CA ASP A 257 22.23 15.31 -7.28
C ASP A 257 22.63 16.35 -8.34
N GLU A 258 23.84 16.25 -8.84
CA GLU A 258 24.45 17.26 -9.69
C GLU A 258 25.10 16.68 -10.95
N PHE A 259 25.18 17.51 -11.96
CA PHE A 259 25.86 17.23 -13.23
C PHE A 259 27.00 18.22 -13.41
N THR A 260 28.17 17.73 -13.69
CA THR A 260 29.35 18.58 -13.89
C THR A 260 29.69 18.82 -15.36
N SER A 261 29.13 18.03 -16.28
CA SER A 261 29.59 18.00 -17.67
C SER A 261 28.50 17.68 -18.71
N ILE A 262 27.22 18.01 -18.45
CA ILE A 262 26.09 17.66 -19.36
C ILE A 262 26.38 18.10 -20.79
N GLU A 263 26.84 19.33 -20.98
CA GLU A 263 27.05 19.89 -22.33
C GLU A 263 28.10 19.11 -23.10
N SER A 264 29.28 18.88 -22.53
CA SER A 264 30.36 18.12 -23.17
C SER A 264 30.01 16.65 -23.38
N ASP A 265 29.27 16.05 -22.46
CA ASP A 265 28.82 14.66 -22.58
C ASP A 265 27.75 14.53 -23.70
N LEU A 266 26.87 15.52 -23.86
CA LEU A 266 25.92 15.58 -24.98
C LEU A 266 26.65 15.81 -26.33
N ASP A 267 27.66 16.70 -26.41
CA ASP A 267 28.46 16.87 -27.62
C ASP A 267 29.07 15.54 -28.06
N LEU A 268 29.69 14.81 -27.13
CA LEU A 268 30.28 13.50 -27.39
C LEU A 268 29.21 12.48 -27.81
N ALA A 269 28.03 12.48 -27.16
CA ALA A 269 26.93 11.58 -27.51
C ALA A 269 26.43 11.85 -28.94
N MET A 270 26.33 13.12 -29.37
CA MET A 270 25.93 13.48 -30.73
C MET A 270 26.96 13.10 -31.78
N GLU A 271 28.26 13.22 -31.46
CA GLU A 271 29.35 12.72 -32.31
C GLU A 271 29.25 11.20 -32.51
N GLN A 272 29.09 10.45 -31.44
CA GLN A 272 28.87 8.99 -31.48
C GLN A 272 27.61 8.63 -32.28
N PHE A 273 26.50 9.33 -32.07
CA PHE A 273 25.25 9.11 -32.80
C PHE A 273 25.39 9.37 -34.29
N SER A 274 26.19 10.36 -34.71
CA SER A 274 26.39 10.69 -36.13
C SER A 274 26.94 9.50 -36.93
N SER A 275 27.81 8.70 -36.29
CA SER A 275 28.45 7.51 -36.87
C SER A 275 27.75 6.19 -36.49
N PHE A 276 26.68 6.26 -35.73
CA PHE A 276 25.96 5.08 -35.25
C PHE A 276 25.33 4.27 -36.39
N THR A 277 25.51 2.99 -36.35
CA THR A 277 24.83 2.01 -37.20
C THR A 277 24.27 0.90 -36.31
N PRO A 278 22.95 0.62 -36.38
CA PRO A 278 22.34 -0.42 -35.56
C PRO A 278 23.01 -1.80 -35.77
N THR A 279 23.53 -2.39 -34.70
CA THR A 279 24.09 -3.75 -34.70
C THR A 279 23.10 -4.70 -34.06
N GLN A 280 22.82 -5.83 -34.71
CA GLN A 280 21.91 -6.87 -34.20
C GLN A 280 22.56 -7.68 -33.07
N LEU A 281 22.57 -7.17 -31.86
CA LEU A 281 22.92 -7.93 -30.66
C LEU A 281 21.75 -7.89 -29.67
N ASN A 282 20.70 -8.65 -29.97
CA ASN A 282 19.53 -8.70 -29.11
C ASN A 282 19.58 -9.90 -28.17
N LYS A 283 19.96 -9.65 -26.90
CA LYS A 283 19.98 -10.64 -25.82
C LYS A 283 18.66 -10.73 -25.03
N SER A 284 17.58 -10.09 -25.49
CA SER A 284 16.33 -10.00 -24.72
C SER A 284 15.65 -11.35 -24.49
N GLU A 285 15.73 -12.27 -25.46
CA GLU A 285 15.21 -13.64 -25.29
C GLU A 285 16.03 -14.44 -24.27
N GLU A 286 17.35 -14.25 -24.26
CA GLU A 286 18.23 -14.85 -23.27
C GLU A 286 17.92 -14.30 -21.86
N LYS A 287 17.83 -12.98 -21.71
CA LYS A 287 17.42 -12.35 -20.46
C LYS A 287 16.05 -12.82 -19.97
N LEU A 288 15.07 -12.98 -20.87
CA LEU A 288 13.75 -13.50 -20.50
C LEU A 288 13.81 -14.97 -20.05
N ARG A 289 14.65 -15.78 -20.67
CA ARG A 289 14.87 -17.16 -20.24
C ARG A 289 15.51 -17.21 -18.85
N ASP A 290 16.51 -16.38 -18.60
CA ASP A 290 17.21 -16.30 -17.32
C ASP A 290 16.27 -15.80 -16.22
N PHE A 291 15.40 -14.81 -16.51
CA PHE A 291 14.35 -14.36 -15.63
C PHE A 291 13.38 -15.48 -15.24
N LYS A 292 12.88 -16.25 -16.25
CA LYS A 292 12.01 -17.41 -16.00
C LYS A 292 12.70 -18.46 -15.13
N TYR A 293 13.95 -18.74 -15.38
CA TYR A 293 14.73 -19.67 -14.57
C TYR A 293 14.88 -19.16 -13.12
N GLY A 294 15.16 -17.87 -12.95
CA GLY A 294 15.24 -17.22 -11.63
C GLY A 294 13.92 -17.34 -10.83
N ILE A 295 12.77 -17.17 -11.48
CA ILE A 295 11.47 -17.38 -10.85
C ILE A 295 11.28 -18.83 -10.37
N LEU A 296 11.66 -19.81 -11.18
CA LEU A 296 11.56 -21.21 -10.78
C LEU A 296 12.42 -21.50 -9.56
N LYS A 297 13.65 -21.00 -9.55
CA LYS A 297 14.56 -21.10 -8.41
C LYS A 297 13.98 -20.43 -7.15
N MET A 298 13.32 -19.28 -7.31
CA MET A 298 12.59 -18.60 -6.22
C MET A 298 11.49 -19.52 -5.65
N PHE A 299 10.68 -20.15 -6.49
CA PHE A 299 9.63 -21.06 -6.05
C PHE A 299 10.18 -22.33 -5.38
N ASP A 300 11.29 -22.87 -5.83
CA ASP A 300 11.94 -24.01 -5.18
C ASP A 300 12.44 -23.61 -3.77
N THR A 301 13.00 -22.42 -3.62
CA THR A 301 13.39 -21.88 -2.30
C THR A 301 12.18 -21.76 -1.35
N LEU A 302 11.01 -21.35 -1.86
CA LEU A 302 9.78 -21.30 -1.04
C LEU A 302 9.29 -22.70 -0.66
N LYS A 303 9.38 -23.69 -1.55
CA LYS A 303 8.96 -25.08 -1.25
C LYS A 303 9.79 -25.74 -0.14
N GLU A 304 11.05 -25.36 -0.01
CA GLU A 304 11.92 -25.85 1.07
C GLU A 304 11.48 -25.34 2.45
N LYS A 305 10.72 -24.24 2.48
CA LYS A 305 10.15 -23.68 3.71
C LYS A 305 8.83 -24.36 4.04
N THR A 306 8.81 -25.23 5.03
CA THR A 306 7.56 -25.84 5.50
C THR A 306 6.74 -24.83 6.27
N LYS A 307 5.60 -24.42 5.71
CA LYS A 307 4.62 -23.57 6.37
C LYS A 307 3.23 -24.20 6.37
N LEU A 308 2.53 -24.05 7.49
CA LEU A 308 1.11 -24.36 7.54
C LEU A 308 0.32 -23.26 6.83
N LYS A 309 -0.47 -23.66 5.84
CA LYS A 309 -1.43 -22.76 5.19
C LYS A 309 -2.44 -22.30 6.23
N HIS A 310 -2.63 -21.00 6.37
CA HIS A 310 -3.64 -20.41 7.24
C HIS A 310 -4.61 -19.57 6.42
N LEU A 311 -5.85 -19.58 6.86
CA LEU A 311 -6.92 -18.74 6.33
C LEU A 311 -7.18 -17.61 7.32
N PRO A 312 -7.84 -16.52 6.88
CA PRO A 312 -8.34 -15.52 7.82
C PRO A 312 -9.11 -16.21 8.94
N PRO A 313 -8.66 -16.08 10.20
CA PRO A 313 -9.26 -16.82 11.26
C PRO A 313 -10.62 -16.25 11.66
N ILE A 314 -11.49 -17.13 12.13
CA ILE A 314 -12.65 -16.78 12.92
C ILE A 314 -12.79 -17.79 14.06
N LEU A 315 -13.16 -17.33 15.25
CA LEU A 315 -13.39 -18.22 16.38
C LEU A 315 -14.73 -18.95 16.22
N ASP A 316 -14.76 -20.22 16.66
CA ASP A 316 -16.02 -20.88 16.95
C ASP A 316 -16.69 -20.19 18.15
N ARG A 317 -18.03 -19.98 18.08
CA ARG A 317 -18.78 -19.34 19.17
C ARG A 317 -18.64 -20.06 20.49
N THR A 318 -18.51 -21.38 20.47
CA THR A 318 -18.37 -22.22 21.68
C THR A 318 -17.00 -22.10 22.35
N ASN A 319 -15.98 -21.61 21.63
CA ASN A 319 -14.59 -21.54 22.08
C ASN A 319 -14.06 -20.10 22.19
N CYS A 320 -14.93 -19.15 22.43
CA CYS A 320 -14.54 -17.75 22.62
C CYS A 320 -13.92 -17.55 24.02
N PRO A 321 -12.72 -16.95 24.13
CA PRO A 321 -12.19 -16.50 25.41
C PRO A 321 -13.01 -15.33 25.96
N SER A 322 -12.92 -15.06 27.26
CA SER A 322 -13.50 -13.86 27.83
C SER A 322 -12.73 -12.62 27.38
N ILE A 323 -13.45 -11.53 27.12
CA ILE A 323 -12.91 -10.28 26.61
C ILE A 323 -13.43 -9.08 27.40
N SER A 324 -12.65 -8.00 27.45
CA SER A 324 -13.09 -6.70 27.94
C SER A 324 -13.19 -5.72 26.76
N VAL A 325 -14.34 -5.12 26.57
CA VAL A 325 -14.62 -4.14 25.51
C VAL A 325 -14.72 -2.75 26.12
N VAL A 326 -13.88 -1.82 25.70
CA VAL A 326 -13.83 -0.45 26.23
C VAL A 326 -14.49 0.49 25.23
N THR A 327 -15.50 1.24 25.70
CA THR A 327 -16.20 2.28 24.95
C THR A 327 -16.04 3.62 25.66
N LEU A 328 -15.71 4.67 24.91
CA LEU A 328 -15.55 6.04 25.41
C LEU A 328 -16.72 6.90 24.98
N ILE A 329 -17.30 7.68 25.91
CA ILE A 329 -18.40 8.59 25.64
C ILE A 329 -18.01 10.02 26.08
N TYR A 330 -18.38 11.03 25.29
CA TYR A 330 -18.31 12.46 25.67
C TYR A 330 -19.39 13.26 24.96
N ASN A 331 -20.40 13.73 25.69
CA ASN A 331 -21.51 14.54 25.18
C ASN A 331 -22.18 13.97 23.90
N ARG A 332 -22.33 12.64 23.85
CA ARG A 332 -22.86 11.90 22.72
C ARG A 332 -23.92 10.86 23.13
N ARG A 333 -24.79 11.22 24.07
CA ARG A 333 -25.82 10.32 24.61
C ARG A 333 -26.64 9.58 23.54
N LYS A 334 -26.92 10.24 22.39
CA LYS A 334 -27.66 9.59 21.29
C LYS A 334 -26.86 8.43 20.67
N PHE A 335 -25.54 8.59 20.49
CA PHE A 335 -24.69 7.56 19.92
C PHE A 335 -24.49 6.35 20.84
N PHE A 336 -24.77 6.48 22.14
CA PHE A 336 -24.80 5.30 23.02
C PHE A 336 -25.80 4.24 22.53
N ASP A 337 -26.88 4.63 21.85
CA ASP A 337 -27.84 3.70 21.26
C ASP A 337 -27.21 2.88 20.12
N LEU A 338 -26.23 3.44 19.39
CA LEU A 338 -25.43 2.71 18.40
C LEU A 338 -24.46 1.73 19.08
N ALA A 339 -23.73 2.17 20.12
CA ALA A 339 -22.87 1.28 20.89
C ALA A 339 -23.67 0.09 21.47
N LYS A 340 -24.86 0.36 22.01
CA LYS A 340 -25.81 -0.66 22.48
C LYS A 340 -26.25 -1.59 21.34
N HIS A 341 -26.58 -1.04 20.17
CA HIS A 341 -26.93 -1.81 18.98
C HIS A 341 -25.80 -2.76 18.57
N ASN A 342 -24.55 -2.30 18.55
CA ASN A 342 -23.39 -3.15 18.27
C ASN A 342 -23.26 -4.30 19.27
N MET A 343 -23.53 -4.04 20.57
CA MET A 343 -23.54 -5.06 21.60
C MET A 343 -24.70 -6.06 21.47
N ILE A 344 -25.84 -5.64 20.96
CA ILE A 344 -26.96 -6.53 20.60
C ILE A 344 -26.56 -7.40 19.41
N LEU A 345 -26.01 -6.76 18.37
CA LEU A 345 -25.72 -7.39 17.08
C LEU A 345 -24.60 -8.43 17.17
N THR A 346 -23.56 -8.15 17.98
CA THR A 346 -22.40 -9.04 18.02
C THR A 346 -22.78 -10.49 18.35
N ASP A 347 -22.26 -11.43 17.57
CA ASP A 347 -22.43 -12.86 17.76
C ASP A 347 -21.45 -13.46 18.79
N TYR A 348 -20.66 -12.62 19.46
CA TYR A 348 -19.81 -13.04 20.59
C TYR A 348 -20.69 -13.41 21.79
N PRO A 349 -20.39 -14.54 22.50
CA PRO A 349 -21.18 -14.93 23.69
C PRO A 349 -21.21 -13.82 24.74
N LYS A 350 -22.40 -13.41 25.18
CA LYS A 350 -22.59 -12.27 26.07
C LYS A 350 -21.98 -12.50 27.45
N ASP A 351 -22.04 -13.74 27.95
CA ASP A 351 -21.42 -14.18 29.19
C ASP A 351 -19.88 -14.16 29.17
N LYS A 352 -19.27 -13.92 27.99
CA LYS A 352 -17.83 -13.77 27.79
C LYS A 352 -17.41 -12.31 27.56
N ILE A 353 -18.32 -11.36 27.66
CA ILE A 353 -18.05 -9.94 27.46
C ILE A 353 -18.13 -9.20 28.78
N GLN A 354 -17.05 -8.49 29.12
CA GLN A 354 -17.09 -7.37 30.05
C GLN A 354 -17.13 -6.09 29.20
N TRP A 355 -18.19 -5.29 29.34
CA TRP A 355 -18.34 -4.02 28.64
C TRP A 355 -18.04 -2.85 29.57
N ILE A 356 -16.94 -2.14 29.35
CA ILE A 356 -16.46 -1.03 30.17
C ILE A 356 -16.78 0.27 29.41
N ILE A 357 -17.57 1.13 30.04
CA ILE A 357 -18.04 2.38 29.47
C ILE A 357 -17.47 3.53 30.30
N VAL A 358 -16.57 4.32 29.69
CA VAL A 358 -15.95 5.50 30.33
C VAL A 358 -16.63 6.75 29.79
N ASP A 359 -17.40 7.42 30.65
CA ASP A 359 -18.23 8.58 30.29
C ASP A 359 -17.70 9.83 31.04
N ASP A 360 -17.13 10.77 30.31
CA ASP A 360 -16.66 12.07 30.82
C ASP A 360 -17.53 13.24 30.36
N SER A 361 -18.80 12.97 30.07
CA SER A 361 -19.77 13.99 29.67
C SER A 361 -19.93 15.03 30.79
N ASP A 362 -19.61 16.27 30.47
CA ASP A 362 -19.73 17.43 31.39
C ASP A 362 -21.15 18.05 31.35
N ASN A 363 -21.91 17.79 30.31
CA ASN A 363 -23.34 18.11 30.25
C ASN A 363 -24.17 17.00 30.88
N ILE A 364 -24.88 17.29 31.98
CA ILE A 364 -25.70 16.32 32.71
C ILE A 364 -26.76 15.66 31.81
N ASN A 365 -27.29 16.37 30.81
CA ASN A 365 -28.28 15.84 29.88
C ASN A 365 -27.68 14.89 28.82
N GLU A 366 -26.38 14.87 28.67
CA GLU A 366 -25.65 14.01 27.75
C GLU A 366 -25.00 12.79 28.45
N GLN A 367 -25.08 12.71 29.78
CA GLN A 367 -24.63 11.54 30.54
C GLN A 367 -25.53 10.34 30.27
N CYS A 368 -24.96 9.14 30.30
CA CYS A 368 -25.62 7.89 29.92
C CYS A 368 -26.05 7.00 31.08
N SER A 369 -25.93 7.45 32.33
CA SER A 369 -26.16 6.65 33.53
C SER A 369 -27.50 5.91 33.58
N ASP A 370 -28.59 6.58 33.21
CA ASP A 370 -29.96 5.99 33.17
C ASP A 370 -30.07 4.95 32.02
N LYS A 371 -29.51 5.22 30.86
CA LYS A 371 -29.44 4.25 29.76
C LYS A 371 -28.63 3.02 30.13
N ILE A 372 -27.55 3.19 30.91
CA ILE A 372 -26.73 2.08 31.40
C ILE A 372 -27.53 1.19 32.34
N ILE A 373 -28.32 1.76 33.23
CA ILE A 373 -29.21 0.98 34.12
C ILE A 373 -30.16 0.12 33.28
N GLN A 374 -30.87 0.72 32.31
CA GLN A 374 -31.75 -0.02 31.40
C GLN A 374 -31.03 -1.09 30.59
N THR A 375 -29.77 -0.82 30.21
CA THR A 375 -28.97 -1.76 29.46
C THR A 375 -28.55 -2.97 30.30
N ARG A 376 -28.24 -2.76 31.58
CA ARG A 376 -27.96 -3.87 32.54
C ARG A 376 -29.17 -4.77 32.76
N GLU A 377 -30.38 -4.22 32.80
CA GLU A 377 -31.60 -4.99 32.88
C GLU A 377 -31.82 -5.86 31.63
N GLN A 378 -31.41 -5.39 30.47
CA GLN A 378 -31.55 -6.10 29.19
C GLN A 378 -30.48 -7.18 28.99
N PHE A 379 -29.27 -6.96 29.48
CA PHE A 379 -28.12 -7.87 29.33
C PHE A 379 -27.73 -8.46 30.70
N THR A 380 -28.51 -9.41 31.19
CA THR A 380 -28.32 -10.01 32.52
C THR A 380 -27.08 -10.90 32.61
N ASP A 381 -26.57 -11.39 31.49
CA ASP A 381 -25.42 -12.30 31.36
C ASP A 381 -24.11 -11.58 30.97
N MET A 382 -24.16 -10.26 30.71
CA MET A 382 -22.98 -9.48 30.37
C MET A 382 -22.51 -8.67 31.60
N ASP A 383 -21.21 -8.67 31.87
CA ASP A 383 -20.64 -7.75 32.86
C ASP A 383 -20.53 -6.33 32.28
N ILE A 384 -21.30 -5.39 32.83
CA ILE A 384 -21.31 -3.99 32.40
C ILE A 384 -20.72 -3.11 33.49
N CYS A 385 -19.52 -2.56 33.24
CA CYS A 385 -18.82 -1.62 34.12
C CYS A 385 -18.99 -0.18 33.60
N TYR A 386 -19.65 0.67 34.37
CA TYR A 386 -19.80 2.10 34.04
C TYR A 386 -18.88 2.95 34.91
N VAL A 387 -18.05 3.76 34.27
CA VAL A 387 -17.02 4.60 34.90
C VAL A 387 -17.31 6.08 34.54
N PRO A 388 -18.15 6.76 35.34
CA PRO A 388 -18.40 8.18 35.13
C PRO A 388 -17.21 9.01 35.62
N LEU A 389 -16.78 9.99 34.82
CA LEU A 389 -15.73 10.95 35.19
C LEU A 389 -16.36 12.33 35.45
N LEU A 390 -15.79 13.04 36.42
CA LEU A 390 -16.35 14.34 36.86
C LEU A 390 -16.02 15.50 35.92
N LYS A 391 -15.08 15.31 35.00
CA LYS A 391 -14.62 16.33 34.07
C LYS A 391 -14.13 15.71 32.77
N LYS A 392 -14.17 16.52 31.71
CA LYS A 392 -13.57 16.17 30.43
C LYS A 392 -12.10 15.73 30.60
N THR A 393 -11.79 14.58 30.04
CA THR A 393 -10.50 13.89 30.18
C THR A 393 -9.91 13.60 28.80
N PRO A 394 -8.60 13.72 28.58
CA PRO A 394 -7.97 13.35 27.32
C PRO A 394 -8.32 11.91 26.88
N VAL A 395 -8.47 11.68 25.57
CA VAL A 395 -8.90 10.39 25.02
C VAL A 395 -7.93 9.28 25.43
N SER A 396 -6.62 9.51 25.34
CA SER A 396 -5.59 8.55 25.79
C SER A 396 -5.74 8.15 27.25
N GLN A 397 -6.00 9.12 28.12
CA GLN A 397 -6.21 8.86 29.55
C GLN A 397 -7.53 8.09 29.80
N LYS A 398 -8.60 8.38 29.07
CA LYS A 398 -9.84 7.60 29.15
C LYS A 398 -9.62 6.16 28.73
N ARG A 399 -8.85 5.90 27.65
CA ARG A 399 -8.47 4.53 27.26
C ARG A 399 -7.69 3.82 28.35
N ASN A 400 -6.72 4.50 28.99
CA ASN A 400 -5.99 3.96 30.12
C ASN A 400 -6.93 3.58 31.28
N ILE A 401 -7.85 4.47 31.67
CA ILE A 401 -8.84 4.21 32.70
C ILE A 401 -9.72 2.99 32.33
N GLY A 402 -10.17 2.92 31.09
CA GLY A 402 -10.97 1.79 30.62
C GLY A 402 -10.21 0.47 30.71
N VAL A 403 -8.93 0.44 30.30
CA VAL A 403 -8.09 -0.77 30.37
C VAL A 403 -7.77 -1.14 31.83
N GLU A 404 -7.62 -0.20 32.73
CA GLU A 404 -7.43 -0.46 34.16
C GLU A 404 -8.61 -1.20 34.80
N HIS A 405 -9.84 -0.94 34.32
CA HIS A 405 -11.06 -1.64 34.76
C HIS A 405 -11.26 -2.99 34.06
N ALA A 406 -10.44 -3.33 33.05
CA ALA A 406 -10.52 -4.61 32.37
C ALA A 406 -10.07 -5.76 33.26
N THR A 407 -10.93 -6.78 33.38
CA THR A 407 -10.68 -7.99 34.17
C THR A 407 -10.21 -9.16 33.31
N ASN A 408 -10.35 -9.08 31.99
CA ASN A 408 -9.96 -10.14 31.06
C ASN A 408 -8.60 -9.86 30.40
N ASP A 409 -7.94 -10.93 29.99
CA ASP A 409 -6.61 -10.86 29.35
C ASP A 409 -6.64 -10.20 27.95
N ILE A 410 -7.79 -10.23 27.28
CA ILE A 410 -7.95 -9.66 25.94
C ILE A 410 -8.86 -8.44 26.03
N VAL A 411 -8.34 -7.31 25.54
CA VAL A 411 -9.05 -6.03 25.52
C VAL A 411 -9.27 -5.57 24.09
N LEU A 412 -10.46 -5.06 23.82
CA LEU A 412 -10.86 -4.46 22.53
C LEU A 412 -11.35 -3.03 22.76
N PHE A 413 -10.98 -2.13 21.86
CA PHE A 413 -11.65 -0.82 21.79
C PHE A 413 -12.85 -0.90 20.85
N MET A 414 -13.93 -0.22 21.23
CA MET A 414 -15.15 -0.05 20.46
C MET A 414 -15.65 1.38 20.67
N ASP A 415 -15.48 2.25 19.69
CA ASP A 415 -15.97 3.61 19.78
C ASP A 415 -17.51 3.64 19.72
N ASP A 416 -18.13 4.62 20.38
CA ASP A 416 -19.58 4.71 20.54
C ASP A 416 -20.31 5.13 19.25
N ASP A 417 -19.60 5.73 18.30
CA ASP A 417 -20.12 6.36 17.09
C ASP A 417 -19.78 5.60 15.78
N ASP A 418 -19.27 4.38 15.87
CA ASP A 418 -18.92 3.55 14.72
C ASP A 418 -19.78 2.26 14.65
N HIS A 419 -19.90 1.69 13.46
CA HIS A 419 -20.58 0.39 13.27
C HIS A 419 -19.58 -0.75 13.32
N TYR A 420 -19.89 -1.77 14.12
CA TYR A 420 -19.13 -3.01 14.22
C TYR A 420 -20.02 -4.17 13.73
N PRO A 421 -19.67 -4.81 12.59
CA PRO A 421 -20.40 -5.97 12.09
C PRO A 421 -20.51 -7.11 13.11
N GLU A 422 -21.52 -7.94 12.98
CA GLU A 422 -21.84 -9.03 13.91
C GLU A 422 -20.62 -9.89 14.30
N THR A 423 -19.75 -10.23 13.35
CA THR A 423 -18.59 -11.09 13.55
C THR A 423 -17.32 -10.34 13.97
N SER A 424 -17.38 -9.02 14.15
CA SER A 424 -16.20 -8.18 14.37
C SER A 424 -15.33 -8.67 15.54
N PHE A 425 -15.92 -8.88 16.70
CA PHE A 425 -15.16 -9.28 17.89
C PHE A 425 -14.53 -10.66 17.73
N ARG A 426 -15.27 -11.64 17.23
CA ARG A 426 -14.73 -13.00 17.00
C ARG A 426 -13.58 -13.01 16.00
N ARG A 427 -13.62 -12.17 14.96
CA ARG A 427 -12.55 -12.05 13.98
C ARG A 427 -11.32 -11.40 14.60
N ARG A 428 -11.49 -10.28 15.27
CA ARG A 428 -10.38 -9.54 15.91
C ARG A 428 -9.66 -10.43 16.94
N VAL A 429 -10.40 -11.13 17.77
CA VAL A 429 -9.85 -12.07 18.76
C VAL A 429 -9.19 -13.27 18.09
N ALA A 430 -9.75 -13.78 16.98
CA ALA A 430 -9.13 -14.87 16.24
C ALA A 430 -7.79 -14.48 15.61
N TRP A 431 -7.71 -13.28 15.00
CA TRP A 431 -6.45 -12.75 14.50
C TRP A 431 -5.38 -12.64 15.60
N LEU A 432 -5.77 -12.18 16.79
CA LEU A 432 -4.87 -12.07 17.92
C LEU A 432 -4.38 -13.44 18.43
N THR A 433 -5.32 -14.40 18.61
CA THR A 433 -5.05 -15.63 19.36
C THR A 433 -4.61 -16.81 18.50
N LYS A 434 -5.01 -16.87 17.23
CA LYS A 434 -4.78 -18.03 16.34
C LYS A 434 -3.81 -17.76 15.21
N HIS A 435 -3.40 -16.52 15.00
CA HIS A 435 -2.47 -16.23 13.92
C HIS A 435 -1.09 -16.83 14.20
N PRO A 436 -0.44 -17.51 13.21
CA PRO A 436 0.86 -18.16 13.40
C PRO A 436 1.99 -17.25 13.89
N MET A 437 1.90 -15.95 13.60
CA MET A 437 2.88 -14.95 14.04
C MET A 437 2.75 -14.57 15.51
N LYS A 438 1.70 -15.04 16.20
CA LYS A 438 1.45 -14.76 17.62
C LYS A 438 1.58 -13.26 17.97
N PRO A 439 0.84 -12.38 17.31
CA PRO A 439 0.91 -10.96 17.60
C PRO A 439 0.48 -10.67 19.04
N LYS A 440 0.96 -9.55 19.60
CA LYS A 440 0.52 -9.04 20.90
C LYS A 440 -0.69 -8.10 20.78
N ALA A 441 -0.82 -7.49 19.60
CA ALA A 441 -1.96 -6.66 19.25
C ALA A 441 -2.32 -6.82 17.76
N VAL A 442 -3.58 -6.53 17.43
CA VAL A 442 -4.07 -6.45 16.04
C VAL A 442 -4.83 -5.16 15.83
N VAL A 443 -4.74 -4.59 14.63
CA VAL A 443 -5.33 -3.29 14.30
C VAL A 443 -5.59 -3.18 12.80
N CYS A 444 -6.59 -2.38 12.39
CA CYS A 444 -6.77 -1.96 11.01
C CYS A 444 -6.12 -0.60 10.76
N THR A 445 -5.54 -0.42 9.58
CA THR A 445 -5.07 0.87 9.08
C THR A 445 -5.98 1.39 7.98
N THR A 446 -6.46 0.50 7.13
CA THR A 446 -7.50 0.78 6.13
C THR A 446 -8.86 0.54 6.74
N ILE A 447 -9.78 1.50 6.61
CA ILE A 447 -11.15 1.38 7.13
C ILE A 447 -12.19 1.88 6.13
N ALA A 448 -13.34 1.21 6.09
CA ALA A 448 -14.51 1.74 5.42
C ALA A 448 -15.09 2.90 6.24
N CYS A 449 -15.47 3.98 5.56
CA CYS A 449 -16.08 5.16 6.15
C CYS A 449 -17.44 5.45 5.49
N TYR A 450 -18.38 5.95 6.28
CA TYR A 450 -19.66 6.43 5.78
C TYR A 450 -20.01 7.77 6.44
N ASP A 451 -20.29 8.79 5.62
CA ASP A 451 -20.68 10.11 6.08
C ASP A 451 -22.19 10.15 6.32
N LEU A 452 -22.59 10.27 7.60
CA LEU A 452 -24.00 10.31 7.99
C LEU A 452 -24.71 11.62 7.60
N ILE A 453 -23.97 12.67 7.24
CA ILE A 453 -24.56 13.95 6.81
C ILE A 453 -24.78 13.95 5.28
N LYS A 454 -23.77 13.49 4.54
CA LYS A 454 -23.72 13.56 3.08
C LYS A 454 -24.24 12.29 2.40
N GLY A 455 -24.36 11.17 3.12
CA GLY A 455 -24.76 9.88 2.56
C GLY A 455 -23.70 9.27 1.61
N VAL A 456 -22.42 9.57 1.81
CA VAL A 456 -21.33 9.14 0.92
C VAL A 456 -20.45 8.11 1.61
N SER A 457 -20.16 7.02 0.90
CA SER A 457 -19.22 5.99 1.33
C SER A 457 -17.82 6.25 0.78
N ALA A 458 -16.80 5.95 1.59
CA ALA A 458 -15.40 6.02 1.20
C ALA A 458 -14.59 4.91 1.87
N VAL A 459 -13.42 4.62 1.32
CA VAL A 459 -12.40 3.80 1.99
C VAL A 459 -11.24 4.72 2.35
N ASN A 460 -10.91 4.81 3.63
CA ASN A 460 -9.76 5.56 4.10
C ASN A 460 -8.53 4.66 4.09
N VAL A 461 -7.57 5.00 3.25
CA VAL A 461 -6.28 4.31 3.12
C VAL A 461 -5.19 5.32 3.43
N PRO A 462 -4.56 5.23 4.61
CA PRO A 462 -3.44 6.11 4.93
C PRO A 462 -2.26 5.84 3.98
N PRO A 463 -1.42 6.85 3.69
CA PRO A 463 -0.19 6.64 2.93
C PRO A 463 0.66 5.52 3.50
N PHE A 464 1.11 4.58 2.65
CA PHE A 464 1.85 3.39 3.09
C PHE A 464 3.27 3.69 3.57
N ASP A 465 3.83 4.83 3.18
CA ASP A 465 5.14 5.33 3.61
C ASP A 465 5.16 5.91 5.03
N LEU A 466 4.00 6.08 5.65
CA LEU A 466 3.93 6.49 7.05
C LEU A 466 4.21 5.32 8.02
N PRO A 467 4.84 5.58 9.16
CA PRO A 467 4.97 4.61 10.25
C PRO A 467 3.62 4.01 10.68
N LEU A 468 3.61 2.75 11.13
CA LEU A 468 2.37 2.08 11.50
C LEU A 468 1.54 2.88 12.50
N GLY A 469 2.18 3.43 13.53
CA GLY A 469 1.50 4.20 14.58
C GLY A 469 0.69 5.38 14.07
N GLN A 470 1.11 6.00 12.93
CA GLN A 470 0.39 7.10 12.29
C GLN A 470 -0.74 6.65 11.35
N ARG A 471 -0.81 5.35 11.07
CA ARG A 471 -1.80 4.78 10.13
C ARG A 471 -2.93 4.04 10.81
N ILE A 472 -2.79 3.67 12.07
CA ILE A 472 -3.77 2.83 12.76
C ILE A 472 -5.10 3.54 12.99
N SER A 473 -6.15 2.72 13.08
CA SER A 473 -7.45 3.13 13.63
C SER A 473 -7.58 2.57 15.04
N GLU A 474 -7.43 3.41 16.05
CA GLU A 474 -7.46 3.02 17.47
C GLU A 474 -8.76 2.32 17.84
N ALA A 475 -9.88 2.66 17.21
CA ALA A 475 -11.18 2.01 17.39
C ALA A 475 -11.17 0.51 17.06
N THR A 476 -10.17 0.04 16.32
CA THR A 476 -10.01 -1.38 15.94
C THR A 476 -8.97 -2.13 16.78
N LEU A 477 -8.25 -1.43 17.65
CA LEU A 477 -7.15 -2.02 18.42
C LEU A 477 -7.68 -3.12 19.35
N THR A 478 -7.04 -4.29 19.26
CA THR A 478 -7.32 -5.46 20.09
C THR A 478 -6.01 -6.06 20.54
N PHE A 479 -5.84 -6.30 21.83
CA PHE A 479 -4.52 -6.60 22.39
C PHE A 479 -4.62 -7.44 23.67
N TYR A 480 -3.50 -8.06 24.05
CA TYR A 480 -3.37 -8.63 25.37
C TYR A 480 -3.12 -7.54 26.43
N LYS A 481 -3.87 -7.58 27.53
CA LYS A 481 -3.75 -6.62 28.62
C LYS A 481 -2.33 -6.55 29.17
N SER A 482 -1.64 -7.68 29.28
CA SER A 482 -0.24 -7.74 29.71
C SER A 482 0.69 -6.91 28.83
N TRP A 483 0.50 -6.94 27.51
CA TRP A 483 1.28 -6.12 26.57
C TRP A 483 0.99 -4.61 26.70
N TYR A 484 -0.27 -4.25 27.02
CA TYR A 484 -0.64 -2.88 27.32
C TYR A 484 -0.01 -2.40 28.63
N ASP A 485 0.02 -3.24 29.67
CA ASP A 485 0.54 -2.89 30.98
C ASP A 485 2.07 -2.65 30.97
N GLU A 486 2.80 -3.24 29.99
CA GLU A 486 4.24 -2.96 29.78
C GLU A 486 4.48 -1.49 29.40
N ARG A 487 3.58 -0.87 28.63
CA ARG A 487 3.61 0.54 28.23
C ARG A 487 2.19 1.03 27.96
N LYS A 488 1.66 1.85 28.84
CA LYS A 488 0.36 2.50 28.69
C LYS A 488 0.43 3.61 27.63
N MET A 489 -0.74 4.05 27.16
CA MET A 489 -0.82 5.24 26.31
C MET A 489 -0.33 6.48 27.07
N GLU A 490 0.36 7.38 26.39
CA GLU A 490 0.77 8.66 26.95
C GLU A 490 -0.47 9.47 27.37
N THR A 491 -0.39 10.10 28.54
CA THR A 491 -1.46 10.97 29.01
C THR A 491 -1.50 12.28 28.22
N ASN A 492 -2.67 12.94 28.20
CA ASN A 492 -2.89 14.25 27.57
C ASN A 492 -2.94 14.26 26.02
N ILE A 493 -3.06 13.10 25.35
CA ILE A 493 -3.26 13.04 23.90
C ILE A 493 -4.76 12.99 23.60
N GLN A 494 -5.23 13.89 22.72
CA GLN A 494 -6.64 13.99 22.32
C GLN A 494 -6.93 13.26 21.00
N VAL A 495 -5.95 13.14 20.11
CA VAL A 495 -6.07 12.52 18.77
C VAL A 495 -4.75 11.86 18.41
N GLY A 496 -4.80 10.66 17.83
CA GLY A 496 -3.59 9.92 17.44
C GLY A 496 -2.84 9.32 18.62
N GLU A 497 -3.56 8.94 19.67
CA GLU A 497 -2.99 8.34 20.89
C GLU A 497 -2.28 7.00 20.60
N GLY A 498 -2.61 6.38 19.48
CA GLY A 498 -1.97 5.14 19.02
C GLY A 498 -0.55 5.34 18.50
N GLU A 499 -0.18 6.53 18.01
CA GLU A 499 1.14 6.77 17.42
C GLU A 499 2.27 6.49 18.41
N THR A 500 2.29 7.17 19.53
CA THR A 500 3.33 6.99 20.57
C THR A 500 3.21 5.62 21.24
N PHE A 501 2.01 5.07 21.33
CA PHE A 501 1.75 3.76 21.93
C PHE A 501 2.34 2.61 21.10
N ILE A 502 2.31 2.70 19.77
CA ILE A 502 2.81 1.67 18.84
C ILE A 502 4.30 1.85 18.53
N ASN A 503 4.79 3.09 18.47
CA ASN A 503 6.16 3.41 18.06
C ASN A 503 7.21 2.56 18.81
N GLY A 504 8.07 1.86 18.04
CA GLY A 504 9.08 0.93 18.56
C GLY A 504 8.53 -0.43 19.02
N ARG A 505 7.24 -0.74 18.77
CA ARG A 505 6.57 -2.02 19.09
C ARG A 505 5.84 -2.60 17.87
N GLU A 506 6.09 -2.07 16.68
CA GLU A 506 5.41 -2.44 15.42
C GLU A 506 5.52 -3.94 15.14
N SER A 507 6.62 -4.54 15.58
CA SER A 507 6.85 -5.98 15.43
C SER A 507 5.88 -6.86 16.23
N ASP A 508 5.23 -6.34 17.26
CA ASP A 508 4.25 -7.03 18.08
C ASP A 508 2.83 -6.89 17.52
N VAL A 509 2.63 -5.99 16.55
CA VAL A 509 1.33 -5.62 16.03
C VAL A 509 1.11 -6.23 14.66
N LEU A 510 -0.03 -6.88 14.48
CA LEU A 510 -0.48 -7.40 13.19
C LEU A 510 -1.53 -6.47 12.59
N GLU A 511 -1.27 -5.98 11.41
CA GLU A 511 -2.23 -5.24 10.60
C GLU A 511 -3.23 -6.21 9.97
N ILE A 512 -4.52 -6.03 10.25
CA ILE A 512 -5.58 -6.93 9.80
C ILE A 512 -6.50 -6.27 8.77
N PRO A 513 -7.14 -7.07 7.88
CA PRO A 513 -8.10 -6.54 6.91
C PRO A 513 -9.31 -5.91 7.60
N PRO A 514 -9.83 -4.77 7.09
CA PRO A 514 -10.97 -4.06 7.68
C PRO A 514 -12.31 -4.75 7.46
N GLN A 515 -12.39 -5.70 6.53
CA GLN A 515 -13.63 -6.39 6.18
C GLN A 515 -14.21 -7.12 7.37
N GLN A 516 -15.47 -6.84 7.70
CA GLN A 516 -16.18 -7.39 8.86
C GLN A 516 -15.56 -6.99 10.21
N VAL A 517 -14.80 -5.89 10.26
CA VAL A 517 -14.24 -5.33 11.52
C VAL A 517 -14.93 -4.05 11.92
N ILE A 518 -14.99 -3.05 11.02
CA ILE A 518 -15.54 -1.73 11.31
C ILE A 518 -16.04 -1.03 10.04
N VAL A 519 -17.10 -0.24 10.19
CA VAL A 519 -17.44 0.89 9.30
C VAL A 519 -17.46 2.16 10.15
N ALA A 520 -16.51 3.04 9.93
CA ALA A 520 -16.37 4.27 10.67
C ALA A 520 -17.36 5.33 10.16
N PHE A 521 -18.12 5.95 11.06
CA PHE A 521 -19.07 6.99 10.70
C PHE A 521 -18.48 8.39 10.83
N SER A 522 -18.72 9.22 9.82
CA SER A 522 -18.38 10.64 9.85
C SER A 522 -19.65 11.47 10.15
N HIS A 523 -19.57 12.35 11.13
CA HIS A 523 -20.63 13.25 11.53
C HIS A 523 -20.05 14.48 12.26
N ASN A 524 -20.90 15.49 12.55
CA ASN A 524 -20.49 16.77 13.14
C ASN A 524 -20.03 16.72 14.62
N LYS A 525 -20.15 15.57 15.28
CA LYS A 525 -19.70 15.35 16.68
C LYS A 525 -18.44 14.46 16.77
N ASN A 526 -17.78 14.11 15.65
CA ASN A 526 -16.52 13.36 15.71
C ASN A 526 -15.42 14.19 16.38
N THR A 527 -14.57 13.54 17.16
CA THR A 527 -13.42 14.16 17.81
C THR A 527 -12.27 14.41 16.82
N SER A 528 -12.11 13.52 15.85
CA SER A 528 -11.11 13.62 14.77
C SER A 528 -11.80 13.79 13.41
N SER A 529 -11.20 14.57 12.51
CA SER A 529 -11.68 14.68 11.14
C SER A 529 -11.40 13.40 10.37
N ARG A 530 -12.45 12.70 9.93
CA ARG A 530 -12.28 11.58 8.99
C ARG A 530 -12.13 12.15 7.58
N ARG A 531 -11.15 11.65 6.84
CA ARG A 531 -10.90 12.09 5.45
C ARG A 531 -11.91 11.42 4.52
N ILE A 532 -13.07 12.05 4.38
CA ILE A 532 -14.00 11.70 3.31
C ILE A 532 -13.74 12.68 2.16
N PRO A 533 -13.65 12.20 0.90
CA PRO A 533 -13.38 13.06 -0.24
C PRO A 533 -14.33 14.25 -0.30
N ALA A 534 -13.84 15.40 -0.80
CA ALA A 534 -14.69 16.54 -1.12
C ALA A 534 -15.79 16.06 -2.06
N THR A 535 -17.06 16.36 -1.70
CA THR A 535 -18.23 15.77 -2.34
C THR A 535 -18.98 16.73 -3.27
N ASP A 536 -18.35 17.83 -3.65
CA ASP A 536 -18.93 18.77 -4.62
C ASP A 536 -19.09 18.04 -5.97
N GLY A 537 -20.34 17.81 -6.37
CA GLY A 537 -20.69 17.08 -7.59
C GLY A 537 -20.77 15.55 -7.47
N VAL A 538 -20.64 14.97 -6.28
CA VAL A 538 -20.85 13.54 -6.04
C VAL A 538 -22.27 13.32 -5.51
N GLU A 539 -23.05 12.49 -6.21
CA GLU A 539 -24.38 12.09 -5.74
C GLU A 539 -24.28 11.24 -4.46
N PRO A 540 -25.15 11.45 -3.47
CA PRO A 540 -25.20 10.62 -2.27
C PRO A 540 -25.38 9.13 -2.64
N SER A 541 -24.63 8.25 -2.00
CA SER A 541 -24.74 6.80 -2.18
C SER A 541 -24.98 6.10 -0.85
N CYS A 542 -25.79 5.04 -0.85
CA CYS A 542 -25.96 4.19 0.32
C CYS A 542 -24.76 3.28 0.50
N PHE A 543 -24.40 2.98 1.75
CA PHE A 543 -23.44 1.92 2.04
C PHE A 543 -24.08 0.58 1.67
N PHE A 544 -23.44 -0.14 0.74
CA PHE A 544 -23.97 -1.41 0.26
C PHE A 544 -24.02 -2.46 1.39
N GLY A 545 -25.19 -3.01 1.63
CA GLY A 545 -25.43 -4.05 2.63
C GLY A 545 -26.06 -3.58 3.95
N PHE A 546 -26.27 -2.28 4.17
CA PHE A 546 -27.05 -1.83 5.31
C PHE A 546 -28.56 -1.94 5.04
N PRO A 547 -29.35 -2.57 5.95
CA PRO A 547 -30.80 -2.57 5.87
C PRO A 547 -31.37 -1.14 5.93
N ARG A 548 -32.53 -0.94 5.29
CA ARG A 548 -33.17 0.38 5.22
C ARG A 548 -33.43 0.97 6.61
N GLU A 549 -33.96 0.17 7.51
CA GLU A 549 -34.30 0.59 8.88
C GLU A 549 -33.05 1.02 9.66
N TYR A 550 -31.94 0.32 9.42
CA TYR A 550 -30.67 0.66 10.04
C TYR A 550 -30.09 1.97 9.48
N LEU A 551 -30.21 2.21 8.16
CA LEU A 551 -29.79 3.48 7.56
C LEU A 551 -30.58 4.66 8.16
N ILE A 552 -31.91 4.51 8.31
CA ILE A 552 -32.73 5.53 8.96
C ILE A 552 -32.25 5.79 10.39
N PHE A 553 -32.04 4.73 11.17
CA PHE A 553 -31.57 4.82 12.55
C PHE A 553 -30.24 5.59 12.66
N ILE A 554 -29.22 5.22 11.90
CA ILE A 554 -27.88 5.86 12.03
C ILE A 554 -27.90 7.32 11.56
N HIS A 555 -28.70 7.68 10.55
CA HIS A 555 -28.83 9.08 10.12
C HIS A 555 -29.58 9.93 11.16
N GLU A 556 -30.59 9.36 11.81
CA GLU A 556 -31.32 10.05 12.90
C GLU A 556 -30.41 10.37 14.10
N LEU A 557 -29.40 9.48 14.40
CA LEU A 557 -28.41 9.75 15.44
C LEU A 557 -27.58 11.00 15.12
N ALA A 558 -27.28 11.22 13.84
CA ALA A 558 -26.59 12.41 13.36
C ALA A 558 -27.48 13.64 13.18
N GLY A 559 -28.79 13.50 13.45
CA GLY A 559 -29.78 14.56 13.28
C GLY A 559 -30.23 14.82 11.83
N VAL A 560 -29.99 13.86 10.94
CA VAL A 560 -30.33 13.94 9.51
C VAL A 560 -31.57 13.11 9.24
N LYS A 561 -32.56 13.72 8.59
CA LYS A 561 -33.73 12.99 8.06
C LYS A 561 -33.43 12.57 6.63
N ILE A 562 -33.38 11.27 6.36
CA ILE A 562 -33.26 10.74 5.01
C ILE A 562 -34.61 10.28 4.50
N VAL A 563 -34.92 10.59 3.24
CA VAL A 563 -36.02 10.02 2.49
C VAL A 563 -35.41 8.99 1.54
N LEU A 564 -35.52 7.72 1.89
CA LEU A 564 -35.07 6.63 1.01
C LEU A 564 -36.20 6.38 -0.01
N SER A 565 -35.96 6.73 -1.26
CA SER A 565 -36.85 6.46 -2.40
C SER A 565 -37.00 4.95 -2.67
#